data_37d3729aeb47b83a95aaef07ce4f1a15
#
_entry.id   37d3729aeb47b83a95aaef07ce4f1a15
#
_cell.length_a   1.000
_cell.length_b   1.000
_cell.length_c   1.000
_cell.angle_alpha   90.00
_cell.angle_beta   90.00
_cell.angle_gamma   90.00
#
_symmetry.space_group_name_H-M   'P 1'
#
loop_
_entity.id
_entity.type
_entity.pdbx_description
1 polymer ?
#
loop_
_entity_poly.entity_id
_entity_poly.type
_entity_poly.pdbx_seq_one_letter_code
_entity_poly.pdbx_strand_id
1 'polypeptide(L)'
;MGAGRGPLTAGTLHHVEVWVPDLAAARHSWGWLLGELGWTPYQDWPAGCSWRLGPTYLVIEESPAFSGRVHDRLAPGLNHLAFHAGPPAAVDRLVATAPGHGWELLFPDRHPHAGGPGTYAAYLADGQGYEVELVAAPD
;
A
#
# COMPACT_ATOMS: atom_id res chain seq x y z
N MET A 1 -19.76 -15.39 13.56
CA MET A 1 -20.04 -14.61 13.33
C MET A 1 -19.36 -13.96 12.53
N GLY A 2 -19.68 -13.77 11.66
CA GLY A 2 -18.89 -13.01 10.83
C GLY A 2 -18.24 -11.92 11.63
N ALA A 3 -17.18 -12.28 12.22
CA ALA A 3 -16.50 -11.35 13.08
C ALA A 3 -16.40 -10.00 12.41
N GLY A 4 -16.85 -8.98 13.06
CA GLY A 4 -16.66 -7.63 12.62
C GLY A 4 -17.52 -7.14 11.47
N ARG A 5 -18.53 -7.92 11.10
CA ARG A 5 -19.42 -7.46 10.05
C ARG A 5 -20.61 -6.71 10.61
N GLY A 6 -20.37 -5.67 11.36
CA GLY A 6 -21.41 -4.73 11.72
C GLY A 6 -21.86 -3.90 10.53
N PRO A 7 -22.88 -3.06 10.69
CA PRO A 7 -23.30 -2.14 9.64
C PRO A 7 -22.13 -1.27 9.19
N LEU A 8 -22.04 -1.01 7.89
CA LEU A 8 -21.01 -0.12 7.36
C LEU A 8 -21.32 1.32 7.78
N THR A 9 -20.32 2.03 8.28
CA THR A 9 -20.47 3.41 8.70
C THR A 9 -20.31 4.32 7.50
N ALA A 10 -21.26 5.22 7.30
CA ALA A 10 -21.17 6.21 6.24
C ALA A 10 -19.91 7.03 6.43
N GLY A 11 -19.17 7.21 5.33
CA GLY A 11 -17.91 7.94 5.34
C GLY A 11 -16.68 7.07 5.41
N THR A 12 -16.78 5.79 5.75
CA THR A 12 -15.64 4.88 5.67
C THR A 12 -15.30 4.63 4.20
N LEU A 13 -14.04 4.32 3.93
CA LEU A 13 -13.61 4.09 2.55
C LEU A 13 -14.22 2.80 2.01
N HIS A 14 -14.88 2.90 0.86
CA HIS A 14 -15.38 1.74 0.11
C HIS A 14 -14.21 1.09 -0.63
N HIS A 15 -13.49 1.87 -1.42
CA HIS A 15 -12.31 1.40 -2.12
C HIS A 15 -11.41 2.58 -2.48
N VAL A 16 -10.17 2.25 -2.80
CA VAL A 16 -9.18 3.18 -3.36
C VAL A 16 -8.76 2.63 -4.70
N GLU A 17 -8.67 3.47 -5.71
CA GLU A 17 -8.23 3.05 -7.04
C GLU A 17 -6.94 3.78 -7.40
N VAL A 18 -5.92 3.00 -7.76
CA VAL A 18 -4.60 3.48 -8.14
C VAL A 18 -4.33 3.06 -9.57
N TRP A 19 -4.05 4.02 -10.44
CA TRP A 19 -3.71 3.74 -11.84
C TRP A 19 -2.19 3.68 -11.99
N VAL A 20 -1.72 2.65 -12.68
CA VAL A 20 -0.29 2.37 -12.85
C VAL A 20 0.06 2.24 -14.32
N PRO A 21 1.30 2.59 -14.70
CA PRO A 21 1.76 2.41 -16.08
C PRO A 21 2.09 0.95 -16.44
N ASP A 22 2.35 0.09 -15.46
CA ASP A 22 2.73 -1.30 -15.67
C ASP A 22 2.01 -2.19 -14.66
N LEU A 23 0.94 -2.84 -15.12
CA LEU A 23 0.13 -3.69 -14.25
C LEU A 23 0.90 -4.93 -13.75
N ALA A 24 1.71 -5.55 -14.62
CA ALA A 24 2.44 -6.75 -14.23
C ALA A 24 3.41 -6.46 -13.09
N ALA A 25 4.15 -5.36 -13.18
CA ALA A 25 5.05 -4.94 -12.10
C ALA A 25 4.28 -4.62 -10.83
N ALA A 26 3.14 -3.93 -10.95
CA ALA A 26 2.31 -3.56 -9.80
C ALA A 26 1.68 -4.79 -9.15
N ARG A 27 1.22 -5.79 -9.93
CA ARG A 27 0.72 -7.04 -9.37
C ARG A 27 1.78 -7.70 -8.49
N HIS A 28 3.03 -7.67 -8.93
CA HIS A 28 4.13 -8.25 -8.15
C HIS A 28 4.39 -7.48 -6.86
N SER A 29 4.63 -6.17 -6.97
CA SER A 29 5.02 -5.36 -5.81
C SER A 29 3.85 -5.15 -4.84
N TRP A 30 2.71 -4.69 -5.33
CA TRP A 30 1.54 -4.44 -4.48
C TRP A 30 0.92 -5.74 -3.97
N GLY A 31 0.92 -6.80 -4.79
CA GLY A 31 0.40 -8.10 -4.38
C GLY A 31 1.19 -8.69 -3.22
N TRP A 32 2.52 -8.58 -3.27
CA TRP A 32 3.36 -9.01 -2.15
C TRP A 32 3.03 -8.21 -0.88
N LEU A 33 3.04 -6.87 -0.98
CA LEU A 33 2.83 -6.01 0.19
C LEU A 33 1.46 -6.24 0.81
N LEU A 34 0.41 -6.18 -0.01
CA LEU A 34 -0.96 -6.33 0.49
C LEU A 34 -1.17 -7.72 1.08
N GLY A 35 -0.60 -8.76 0.46
CA GLY A 35 -0.66 -10.12 0.99
C GLY A 35 0.00 -10.23 2.36
N GLU A 36 1.17 -9.59 2.53
CA GLU A 36 1.87 -9.59 3.82
C GLU A 36 1.08 -8.83 4.89
N LEU A 37 0.28 -7.84 4.48
CA LEU A 37 -0.58 -7.07 5.39
C LEU A 37 -1.93 -7.75 5.65
N GLY A 38 -2.17 -8.93 5.07
CA GLY A 38 -3.39 -9.68 5.33
C GLY A 38 -4.53 -9.43 4.35
N TRP A 39 -4.30 -8.67 3.29
CA TRP A 39 -5.29 -8.49 2.23
C TRP A 39 -5.35 -9.74 1.36
N THR A 40 -6.52 -10.03 0.81
CA THR A 40 -6.72 -11.19 -0.07
C THR A 40 -7.11 -10.74 -1.47
N PRO A 41 -6.69 -11.47 -2.51
CA PRO A 41 -7.14 -11.19 -3.88
C PRO A 41 -8.67 -11.16 -3.96
N TYR A 42 -9.22 -10.19 -4.71
CA TYR A 42 -10.66 -9.99 -4.75
C TYR A 42 -11.19 -10.03 -6.18
N GLN A 43 -10.81 -9.10 -7.03
CA GLN A 43 -11.27 -9.02 -8.42
C GLN A 43 -10.08 -9.08 -9.36
N ASP A 44 -10.33 -9.59 -10.58
CA ASP A 44 -9.30 -9.71 -11.60
C ASP A 44 -9.94 -9.52 -12.97
N TRP A 45 -9.37 -8.63 -13.78
CA TRP A 45 -9.81 -8.38 -15.14
C TRP A 45 -8.58 -7.99 -15.98
N PRO A 46 -8.70 -7.93 -17.33
CA PRO A 46 -7.51 -7.72 -18.17
C PRO A 46 -6.70 -6.47 -17.83
N ALA A 47 -7.37 -5.36 -17.45
CA ALA A 47 -6.70 -4.09 -17.19
C ALA A 47 -6.35 -3.88 -15.71
N GLY A 48 -6.76 -4.75 -14.80
CA GLY A 48 -6.54 -4.50 -13.38
C GLY A 48 -6.87 -5.66 -12.47
N CYS A 49 -6.71 -5.39 -11.19
CA CYS A 49 -7.02 -6.35 -10.12
C CYS A 49 -7.27 -5.60 -8.83
N SER A 50 -7.78 -6.29 -7.83
CA SER A 50 -7.97 -5.70 -6.51
C SER A 50 -7.70 -6.71 -5.42
N TRP A 51 -7.44 -6.19 -4.22
CA TRP A 51 -7.29 -6.93 -2.98
C TRP A 51 -8.24 -6.35 -1.97
N ARG A 52 -8.73 -7.16 -1.06
CA ARG A 52 -9.72 -6.76 -0.06
C ARG A 52 -9.26 -7.11 1.35
N LEU A 53 -9.55 -6.20 2.27
CA LEU A 53 -9.42 -6.44 3.71
C LEU A 53 -10.67 -5.90 4.39
N GLY A 54 -11.44 -6.78 5.02
CA GLY A 54 -12.72 -6.38 5.59
C GLY A 54 -13.66 -5.81 4.51
N PRO A 55 -14.28 -4.66 4.77
CA PRO A 55 -15.23 -4.06 3.81
C PRO A 55 -14.56 -3.18 2.75
N THR A 56 -13.25 -2.99 2.81
CA THR A 56 -12.53 -2.06 1.93
C THR A 56 -11.68 -2.85 0.93
N TYR A 57 -11.62 -2.38 -0.32
CA TYR A 57 -10.70 -2.96 -1.28
C TYR A 57 -9.85 -1.89 -1.96
N LEU A 58 -8.73 -2.33 -2.52
CA LEU A 58 -7.78 -1.48 -3.22
C LEU A 58 -7.60 -2.01 -4.63
N VAL A 59 -7.84 -1.14 -5.61
CA VAL A 59 -7.78 -1.46 -7.03
C VAL A 59 -6.48 -0.95 -7.61
N ILE A 60 -5.81 -1.78 -8.40
CA ILE A 60 -4.67 -1.37 -9.23
C ILE A 60 -5.09 -1.60 -10.68
N GLU A 61 -4.98 -0.56 -11.50
CA GLU A 61 -5.42 -0.64 -12.89
C GLU A 61 -4.44 0.04 -13.83
N GLU A 62 -4.17 -0.62 -14.96
CA GLU A 62 -3.51 -0.02 -16.10
C GLU A 62 -4.62 0.34 -17.09
N SER A 63 -5.28 1.47 -16.84
CA SER A 63 -6.47 1.86 -17.58
C SER A 63 -6.12 2.27 -19.01
N PRO A 64 -6.98 1.94 -20.01
CA PRO A 64 -6.83 2.50 -21.36
C PRO A 64 -6.93 4.03 -21.39
N ALA A 65 -7.54 4.64 -20.35
CA ALA A 65 -7.63 6.09 -20.23
C ALA A 65 -6.42 6.72 -19.55
N PHE A 66 -5.41 5.92 -19.17
CA PHE A 66 -4.20 6.40 -18.51
C PHE A 66 -3.49 7.43 -19.40
N SER A 67 -3.06 8.57 -18.79
CA SER A 67 -2.46 9.66 -19.55
C SER A 67 -1.04 9.38 -20.03
N GLY A 68 -0.40 8.33 -19.52
CA GLY A 68 0.99 7.99 -19.85
C GLY A 68 2.03 8.64 -18.94
N ARG A 69 1.61 9.38 -17.91
CA ARG A 69 2.55 10.01 -16.97
C ARG A 69 2.83 9.08 -15.80
N VAL A 70 4.09 9.09 -15.35
CA VAL A 70 4.45 8.43 -14.10
C VAL A 70 3.89 9.24 -12.93
N HIS A 71 3.42 8.57 -11.88
CA HIS A 71 2.91 9.26 -10.70
C HIS A 71 4.04 10.02 -10.01
N ASP A 72 3.75 11.29 -9.71
CA ASP A 72 4.66 12.16 -8.96
C ASP A 72 4.05 12.44 -7.59
N ARG A 73 4.56 11.76 -6.56
CA ARG A 73 4.06 11.93 -5.19
C ARG A 73 4.36 13.31 -4.62
N LEU A 74 5.23 14.08 -5.26
CA LEU A 74 5.58 15.43 -4.82
C LEU A 74 4.70 16.49 -5.49
N ALA A 75 3.83 16.07 -6.41
CA ALA A 75 2.84 16.93 -7.04
C ALA A 75 1.50 16.84 -6.29
N PRO A 76 0.57 17.77 -6.53
CA PRO A 76 -0.77 17.65 -5.94
C PRO A 76 -1.44 16.32 -6.28
N GLY A 77 -2.06 15.70 -5.28
CA GLY A 77 -2.70 14.40 -5.41
C GLY A 77 -2.27 13.47 -4.30
N LEU A 78 -2.18 12.19 -4.59
CA LEU A 78 -1.78 11.19 -3.61
C LEU A 78 -0.30 11.35 -3.28
N ASN A 79 0.03 11.62 -2.02
CA ASN A 79 1.42 11.55 -1.56
C ASN A 79 1.78 10.12 -1.19
N HIS A 80 0.99 9.48 -0.30
CA HIS A 80 1.22 8.09 0.07
C HIS A 80 -0.03 7.50 0.71
N LEU A 81 -0.08 6.18 0.77
CA LEU A 81 -1.05 5.42 1.56
C LEU A 81 -0.36 4.87 2.79
N ALA A 82 -1.02 4.97 3.94
CA ALA A 82 -0.48 4.47 5.19
C ALA A 82 -1.31 3.28 5.66
N PHE A 83 -0.61 2.22 6.07
CA PHE A 83 -1.23 0.98 6.56
C PHE A 83 -0.76 0.69 7.98
N HIS A 84 -1.67 0.21 8.81
CA HIS A 84 -1.26 -0.42 10.07
C HIS A 84 -0.51 -1.70 9.75
N ALA A 85 0.66 -1.90 10.35
CA ALA A 85 1.54 -3.01 9.97
C ALA A 85 1.86 -3.95 11.15
N GLY A 86 1.17 -3.79 12.27
CA GLY A 86 1.41 -4.62 13.45
C GLY A 86 2.56 -4.11 14.30
N PRO A 87 3.20 -4.97 15.11
CA PRO A 87 4.25 -4.52 16.02
C PRO A 87 5.51 -4.06 15.24
N PRO A 88 6.42 -3.33 15.89
CA PRO A 88 7.67 -2.89 15.24
C PRO A 88 8.44 -4.00 14.57
N ALA A 89 8.47 -5.20 15.14
CA ALA A 89 9.15 -6.34 14.53
C ALA A 89 8.54 -6.73 13.17
N ALA A 90 7.23 -6.54 12.98
CA ALA A 90 6.59 -6.81 11.70
C ALA A 90 7.03 -5.78 10.65
N VAL A 91 7.11 -4.50 11.03
CA VAL A 91 7.64 -3.45 10.15
C VAL A 91 9.08 -3.79 9.74
N ASP A 92 9.91 -4.20 10.71
CA ASP A 92 11.30 -4.55 10.43
C ASP A 92 11.41 -5.70 9.43
N ARG A 93 10.57 -6.73 9.56
CA ARG A 93 10.57 -7.85 8.61
C ARG A 93 10.19 -7.41 7.20
N LEU A 94 9.17 -6.55 7.10
CA LEU A 94 8.73 -6.03 5.79
C LEU A 94 9.84 -5.20 5.14
N VAL A 95 10.49 -4.33 5.90
CA VAL A 95 11.60 -3.51 5.40
C VAL A 95 12.74 -4.41 4.90
N ALA A 96 13.07 -5.46 5.64
CA ALA A 96 14.17 -6.36 5.28
C ALA A 96 13.89 -7.12 3.98
N THR A 97 12.64 -7.47 3.71
CA THR A 97 12.27 -8.27 2.52
C THR A 97 11.79 -7.42 1.34
N ALA A 98 11.44 -6.17 1.56
CA ALA A 98 10.86 -5.28 0.55
C ALA A 98 11.71 -5.16 -0.73
N PRO A 99 13.05 -5.04 -0.68
CA PRO A 99 13.83 -4.88 -1.91
C PRO A 99 13.69 -6.04 -2.89
N GLY A 100 13.50 -7.26 -2.39
CA GLY A 100 13.28 -8.42 -3.25
C GLY A 100 11.92 -8.43 -3.94
N HIS A 101 11.04 -7.50 -3.60
CA HIS A 101 9.65 -7.46 -4.07
C HIS A 101 9.27 -6.12 -4.69
N GLY A 102 10.26 -5.34 -5.13
CA GLY A 102 10.01 -4.12 -5.87
C GLY A 102 9.77 -2.87 -5.03
N TRP A 103 10.12 -2.90 -3.75
CA TRP A 103 9.98 -1.75 -2.86
C TRP A 103 11.33 -1.34 -2.30
N GLU A 104 11.52 -0.03 -2.15
CA GLU A 104 12.76 0.55 -1.63
C GLU A 104 12.45 1.41 -0.41
N LEU A 105 13.27 1.29 0.63
CA LEU A 105 13.12 2.11 1.83
C LEU A 105 13.47 3.57 1.53
N LEU A 106 12.55 4.47 1.83
CA LEU A 106 12.78 5.91 1.78
C LEU A 106 13.28 6.39 3.13
N PHE A 107 14.02 7.49 3.12
CA PHE A 107 14.51 8.16 4.33
C PHE A 107 15.28 7.22 5.26
N PRO A 108 16.24 6.43 4.74
CA PRO A 108 16.92 5.42 5.57
C PRO A 108 17.70 6.04 6.74
N ASP A 109 18.17 7.28 6.59
CA ASP A 109 18.90 7.99 7.63
C ASP A 109 18.00 8.43 8.80
N ARG A 110 16.68 8.47 8.60
CA ARG A 110 15.73 8.83 9.64
C ARG A 110 14.85 7.66 10.08
N HIS A 111 14.91 6.55 9.36
CA HIS A 111 14.16 5.36 9.69
C HIS A 111 14.57 4.82 11.07
N PRO A 112 13.67 4.40 11.95
CA PRO A 112 12.21 4.25 11.78
C PRO A 112 11.38 5.46 12.24
N HIS A 113 11.99 6.62 12.35
CA HIS A 113 11.32 7.81 12.90
C HIS A 113 11.16 8.94 11.87
N ALA A 114 11.12 8.60 10.58
CA ALA A 114 10.94 9.61 9.53
C ALA A 114 9.61 10.35 9.64
N GLY A 115 8.60 9.73 10.24
CA GLY A 115 7.30 10.35 10.50
C GLY A 115 7.24 11.19 11.77
N GLY A 116 8.33 11.25 12.53
CA GLY A 116 8.41 12.02 13.78
C GLY A 116 8.94 11.16 14.93
N PRO A 117 9.42 11.81 16.03
CA PRO A 117 10.09 11.10 17.10
C PRO A 117 9.18 10.14 17.89
N GLY A 118 7.87 10.36 17.85
CA GLY A 118 6.91 9.49 18.55
C GLY A 118 6.36 8.37 17.69
N THR A 119 6.83 8.21 16.45
CA THR A 119 6.31 7.20 15.53
C THR A 119 7.36 6.16 15.20
N TYR A 120 6.91 4.93 14.94
CA TYR A 120 7.73 3.87 14.40
C TYR A 120 7.08 3.45 13.09
N ALA A 121 7.68 3.82 11.97
CA ALA A 121 7.08 3.60 10.66
C ALA A 121 8.17 3.48 9.60
N ALA A 122 7.85 2.76 8.53
CA ALA A 122 8.70 2.66 7.34
C ALA A 122 8.00 3.25 6.15
N TYR A 123 8.70 4.05 5.37
CA TYR A 123 8.22 4.59 4.11
C TYR A 123 8.89 3.84 2.99
N LEU A 124 8.10 3.29 2.08
CA LEU A 124 8.59 2.50 0.95
C LEU A 124 8.10 3.08 -0.36
N ALA A 125 8.94 3.05 -1.39
CA ALA A 125 8.56 3.45 -2.74
C ALA A 125 8.59 2.25 -3.66
N ASP A 126 7.58 2.14 -4.55
CA ASP A 126 7.62 1.16 -5.62
C ASP A 126 8.38 1.73 -6.83
N GLY A 127 8.53 0.94 -7.90
CA GLY A 127 9.23 1.38 -9.10
C GLY A 127 8.44 2.32 -9.99
N GLN A 128 7.21 2.66 -9.62
CA GLN A 128 6.31 3.44 -10.47
C GLN A 128 5.91 4.78 -9.85
N GLY A 129 6.62 5.22 -8.82
CA GLY A 129 6.43 6.53 -8.21
C GLY A 129 5.49 6.55 -7.02
N TYR A 130 4.96 5.41 -6.58
CA TYR A 130 4.05 5.36 -5.44
C TYR A 130 4.79 5.12 -4.14
N GLU A 131 4.29 5.75 -3.09
CA GLU A 131 4.85 5.65 -1.74
C GLU A 131 3.80 5.09 -0.79
N VAL A 132 4.23 4.20 0.09
CA VAL A 132 3.41 3.70 1.20
C VAL A 132 4.12 3.92 2.52
N GLU A 133 3.34 4.00 3.58
CA GLU A 133 3.85 4.07 4.95
C GLU A 133 3.32 2.87 5.72
N LEU A 134 4.21 2.17 6.42
CA LEU A 134 3.89 1.03 7.27
C LEU A 134 4.02 1.47 8.72
N VAL A 135 2.89 1.64 9.39
CA VAL A 135 2.85 2.23 10.72
C VAL A 135 2.77 1.12 11.76
N ALA A 136 3.75 1.10 12.68
CA ALA A 136 3.76 0.11 13.74
C ALA A 136 2.74 0.46 14.83
N ALA A 137 2.12 -0.58 15.38
CA ALA A 137 1.31 -0.44 16.58
C ALA A 137 2.24 -0.21 17.79
N PRO A 138 1.77 0.51 18.81
CA PRO A 138 2.53 0.61 20.07
C PRO A 138 2.70 -0.78 20.70
N ASP A 139 3.83 -0.98 21.41
CA ASP A 139 4.08 -2.23 22.15
C ASP A 139 3.18 -2.32 23.37
#